data_e76c4bb3fd3f1a4c45bdabb13f4fef84
#
_entry.id   e76c4bb3fd3f1a4c45bdabb13f4fef84
#
_cell.length_a   1.000
_cell.length_b   1.000
_cell.length_c   1.000
_cell.angle_alpha   90.00
_cell.angle_beta   90.00
_cell.angle_gamma   90.00
#
_symmetry.space_group_name_H-M   'P 1'
#
loop_
_entity.id
_entity.type
_entity.pdbx_description
1 polymer ?
#
loop_
_entity_poly.entity_id
_entity_poly.type
_entity_poly.pdbx_seq_one_letter_code
_entity_poly.pdbx_strand_id
1 'polypeptide(L)'
;MSGRGGGKGGKARAKAKSRSSRAGLQFPVGRVHRLLRKGNYAQRVGAGAPVYLAAVLEYLTAEILELAGNAARDNKKTRIIPRHLQLAVRNDEELNKLLGGVTIAQGGVLPNIQAVLLPKKTEKPPKK
;
A
#
# COMPACT_ATOMS: atom_id res chain seq x y z
N MET A 1 -8.55 32.05 -20.73
CA MET A 1 -9.03 32.07 -20.40
C MET A 1 -9.47 31.72 -20.14
N SER A 2 -9.38 31.62 -20.01
CA SER A 2 -10.15 31.29 -19.55
C SER A 2 -10.58 30.84 -19.16
N GLY A 3 -10.50 30.73 -19.27
CA GLY A 3 -11.22 30.34 -18.87
C GLY A 3 -11.40 29.96 -18.34
N ARG A 4 -11.19 30.07 -18.40
CA ARG A 4 -11.76 29.95 -17.90
C ARG A 4 -12.23 30.05 -17.51
N GLY A 5 -12.09 30.04 -17.79
CA GLY A 5 -12.86 30.08 -17.49
C GLY A 5 -13.25 30.22 -17.05
N GLY A 6 -13.31 30.40 -17.31
CA GLY A 6 -14.06 30.41 -17.01
C GLY A 6 -14.50 30.56 -16.49
N GLY A 7 -14.61 30.91 -16.69
CA GLY A 7 -15.20 30.94 -16.32
C GLY A 7 -15.77 31.08 -15.84
N LYS A 8 -15.70 31.24 -16.07
CA LYS A 8 -16.32 31.33 -15.70
C LYS A 8 -16.94 31.41 -15.28
N GLY A 9 -16.74 31.40 -15.64
CA GLY A 9 -17.31 31.79 -15.26
C GLY A 9 -17.94 31.58 -14.36
N GLY A 10 -17.72 32.06 -13.81
CA GLY A 10 -18.25 31.82 -12.60
C GLY A 10 -19.43 30.95 -12.53
N LYS A 11 -20.00 30.65 -13.55
CA LYS A 11 -21.13 29.81 -13.50
C LYS A 11 -20.79 28.48 -12.82
N ALA A 12 -21.58 28.08 -11.89
CA ALA A 12 -21.39 26.83 -11.24
C ALA A 12 -21.59 25.70 -12.24
N ARG A 13 -20.60 24.93 -12.42
CA ARG A 13 -20.72 23.76 -13.27
C ARG A 13 -21.22 22.59 -12.45
N ALA A 14 -21.99 21.75 -13.11
CA ALA A 14 -22.29 20.47 -12.48
C ALA A 14 -20.97 19.79 -12.14
N LYS A 15 -20.93 19.17 -11.01
CA LYS A 15 -19.71 18.49 -10.60
C LYS A 15 -19.36 17.42 -11.60
N ALA A 16 -18.18 17.52 -12.15
CA ALA A 16 -17.68 16.48 -13.01
C ALA A 16 -17.29 15.29 -12.14
N LYS A 17 -17.67 14.11 -12.58
CA LYS A 17 -17.26 12.92 -11.88
C LYS A 17 -15.88 12.51 -12.36
N SER A 18 -14.99 12.29 -11.43
CA SER A 18 -13.68 11.76 -11.75
C SER A 18 -13.79 10.29 -12.14
N ARG A 19 -12.79 9.79 -12.83
CA ARG A 19 -12.76 8.38 -13.15
C ARG A 19 -12.66 7.53 -11.89
N SER A 20 -11.97 8.04 -10.86
CA SER A 20 -11.91 7.36 -9.57
C SER A 20 -13.30 7.22 -8.96
N SER A 21 -14.05 8.30 -8.98
CA SER A 21 -15.42 8.30 -8.47
C SER A 21 -16.29 7.30 -9.22
N ARG A 22 -16.18 7.26 -10.54
CA ARG A 22 -16.97 6.34 -11.35
C ARG A 22 -16.63 4.90 -11.04
N ALA A 23 -15.38 4.62 -10.72
CA ALA A 23 -14.93 3.27 -10.40
C ALA A 23 -15.11 2.92 -8.93
N GLY A 24 -15.56 3.87 -8.10
CA GLY A 24 -15.67 3.64 -6.67
C GLY A 24 -14.33 3.55 -5.96
N LEU A 25 -13.31 4.22 -6.49
CA LEU A 25 -11.96 4.15 -5.96
C LEU A 25 -11.57 5.47 -5.29
N GLN A 26 -10.70 5.35 -4.30
CA GLN A 26 -10.07 6.51 -3.67
C GLN A 26 -8.79 6.91 -4.39
N PHE A 27 -8.11 5.95 -5.02
CA PHE A 27 -6.85 6.23 -5.70
C PHE A 27 -7.11 6.93 -7.03
N PRO A 28 -6.17 7.77 -7.47
CA PRO A 28 -6.39 8.67 -8.58
C PRO A 28 -6.17 7.99 -9.93
N VAL A 29 -7.26 7.58 -10.56
CA VAL A 29 -7.21 6.91 -11.86
C VAL A 29 -6.54 7.78 -12.91
N GLY A 30 -6.90 9.08 -12.95
CA GLY A 30 -6.33 9.98 -13.95
C GLY A 30 -4.83 10.15 -13.81
N ARG A 31 -4.36 10.23 -12.58
CA ARG A 31 -2.92 10.36 -12.35
C ARG A 31 -2.18 9.09 -12.74
N VAL A 32 -2.76 7.94 -12.42
CA VAL A 32 -2.18 6.67 -12.82
C VAL A 32 -2.09 6.56 -14.35
N HIS A 33 -3.15 7.01 -15.03
CA HIS A 33 -3.15 7.00 -16.49
C HIS A 33 -2.04 7.88 -17.05
N ARG A 34 -1.88 9.08 -16.46
CA ARG A 34 -0.82 9.98 -16.89
C ARG A 34 0.56 9.34 -16.72
N LEU A 35 0.80 8.69 -15.57
CA LEU A 35 2.08 8.04 -15.31
C LEU A 35 2.32 6.88 -16.26
N LEU A 36 1.28 6.13 -16.59
CA LEU A 36 1.40 5.04 -17.55
C LEU A 36 1.81 5.57 -18.92
N ARG A 37 1.20 6.68 -19.34
CA ARG A 37 1.53 7.25 -20.65
C ARG A 37 2.94 7.82 -20.69
N LYS A 38 3.37 8.45 -19.59
CA LYS A 38 4.69 9.09 -19.54
C LYS A 38 5.82 8.10 -19.38
N GLY A 39 5.53 6.90 -18.90
CA GLY A 39 6.58 5.94 -18.59
C GLY A 39 7.11 5.17 -19.77
N ASN A 40 6.57 5.38 -20.95
CA ASN A 40 7.01 4.71 -22.17
C ASN A 40 6.95 3.19 -22.05
N TYR A 41 5.90 2.70 -21.40
CA TYR A 41 5.71 1.25 -21.26
C TYR A 41 5.10 0.65 -22.52
N ALA A 42 4.34 1.45 -23.25
CA ALA A 42 3.71 1.03 -24.48
C ALA A 42 3.36 2.25 -25.30
N GLN A 43 3.03 2.04 -26.55
CA GLN A 43 2.61 3.12 -27.42
C GLN A 43 1.29 3.73 -26.99
N ARG A 44 0.38 2.90 -26.51
CA ARG A 44 -0.94 3.33 -26.12
C ARG A 44 -1.32 2.66 -24.80
N VAL A 45 -2.23 3.29 -24.07
CA VAL A 45 -2.73 2.78 -22.80
C VAL A 45 -4.24 2.80 -22.86
N GLY A 46 -4.85 1.63 -22.78
CA GLY A 46 -6.31 1.53 -22.81
C GLY A 46 -6.94 2.13 -21.57
N ALA A 47 -8.19 2.54 -21.71
CA ALA A 47 -8.88 3.24 -20.64
C ALA A 47 -9.07 2.40 -19.37
N GLY A 48 -9.17 1.09 -19.53
CA GLY A 48 -9.37 0.20 -18.39
C GLY A 48 -8.11 -0.08 -17.59
N ALA A 49 -6.93 0.11 -18.19
CA ALA A 49 -5.68 -0.21 -17.52
C ALA A 49 -5.43 0.64 -16.28
N PRO A 50 -5.59 1.98 -16.34
CA PRO A 50 -5.38 2.78 -15.14
C PRO A 50 -6.42 2.53 -14.06
N VAL A 51 -7.65 2.18 -14.44
CA VAL A 51 -8.67 1.84 -13.45
C VAL A 51 -8.26 0.57 -12.71
N TYR A 52 -7.87 -0.45 -13.45
CA TYR A 52 -7.45 -1.71 -12.84
C TYR A 52 -6.22 -1.51 -11.95
N LEU A 53 -5.25 -0.79 -12.46
CA LEU A 53 -4.02 -0.57 -11.70
C LEU A 53 -4.28 0.24 -10.44
N ALA A 54 -5.11 1.29 -10.53
CA ALA A 54 -5.47 2.07 -9.35
C ALA A 54 -6.18 1.20 -8.32
N ALA A 55 -7.05 0.31 -8.77
CA ALA A 55 -7.76 -0.59 -7.87
C ALA A 55 -6.79 -1.54 -7.17
N VAL A 56 -5.82 -2.08 -7.89
CA VAL A 56 -4.82 -2.95 -7.29
C VAL A 56 -4.01 -2.19 -6.25
N LEU A 57 -3.56 -0.98 -6.58
CA LEU A 57 -2.78 -0.18 -5.65
C LEU A 57 -3.58 0.16 -4.40
N GLU A 58 -4.85 0.50 -4.58
CA GLU A 58 -5.71 0.81 -3.44
C GLU A 58 -5.91 -0.41 -2.56
N TYR A 59 -6.14 -1.56 -3.17
CA TYR A 59 -6.33 -2.80 -2.43
C TYR A 59 -5.09 -3.15 -1.62
N LEU A 60 -3.93 -3.10 -2.25
CA LEU A 60 -2.68 -3.43 -1.57
C LEU A 60 -2.39 -2.46 -0.44
N THR A 61 -2.64 -1.16 -0.66
CA THR A 61 -2.43 -0.16 0.37
C THR A 61 -3.33 -0.43 1.57
N ALA A 62 -4.60 -0.73 1.31
CA ALA A 62 -5.55 -1.01 2.38
C ALA A 62 -5.12 -2.23 3.18
N GLU A 63 -4.66 -3.26 2.50
CA GLU A 63 -4.20 -4.48 3.16
C GLU A 63 -3.01 -4.22 4.06
N ILE A 64 -2.02 -3.51 3.53
CA ILE A 64 -0.83 -3.17 4.32
C ILE A 64 -1.20 -2.31 5.52
N LEU A 65 -2.11 -1.35 5.33
CA LEU A 65 -2.49 -0.47 6.42
C LEU A 65 -3.28 -1.20 7.50
N GLU A 66 -4.10 -2.15 7.12
CA GLU A 66 -4.82 -2.95 8.10
C GLU A 66 -3.84 -3.73 8.97
N LEU A 67 -2.88 -4.38 8.33
CA LEU A 67 -1.88 -5.15 9.07
C LEU A 67 -0.97 -4.26 9.90
N ALA A 68 -0.59 -3.10 9.36
CA ALA A 68 0.24 -2.16 10.10
C ALA A 68 -0.52 -1.60 11.30
N GLY A 69 -1.81 -1.35 11.14
CA GLY A 69 -2.64 -0.92 12.26
C GLY A 69 -2.71 -1.97 13.36
N ASN A 70 -2.81 -3.24 12.96
CA ASN A 70 -2.78 -4.31 13.94
C ASN A 70 -1.44 -4.37 14.66
N ALA A 71 -0.34 -4.18 13.92
CA ALA A 71 1.00 -4.18 14.52
C ALA A 71 1.14 -3.03 15.51
N ALA A 72 0.60 -1.86 15.16
CA ALA A 72 0.66 -0.72 16.06
C ALA A 72 -0.11 -1.01 17.35
N ARG A 73 -1.31 -1.57 17.23
CA ARG A 73 -2.12 -1.91 18.39
C ARG A 73 -1.43 -2.95 19.26
N ASP A 74 -0.84 -3.97 18.64
CA ASP A 74 -0.11 -4.99 19.39
C ASP A 74 1.05 -4.37 20.15
N ASN A 75 1.62 -3.29 19.60
CA ASN A 75 2.72 -2.58 20.22
C ASN A 75 2.22 -1.46 21.13
N LYS A 76 0.91 -1.39 21.37
CA LYS A 76 0.26 -0.40 22.23
C LYS A 76 0.55 1.01 21.77
N LYS A 77 0.54 1.22 20.46
CA LYS A 77 0.73 2.54 19.85
C LYS A 77 -0.52 2.95 19.13
N THR A 78 -0.74 4.26 19.07
CA THR A 78 -1.89 4.82 18.36
C THR A 78 -1.49 5.38 17.00
N ARG A 79 -0.20 5.37 16.70
CA ARG A 79 0.34 5.92 15.47
C ARG A 79 1.03 4.83 14.69
N ILE A 80 0.75 4.76 13.39
CA ILE A 80 1.46 3.85 12.50
C ILE A 80 2.77 4.52 12.10
N ILE A 81 3.87 3.82 12.34
CA ILE A 81 5.20 4.30 11.97
C ILE A 81 5.83 3.29 11.02
N PRO A 82 6.95 3.64 10.36
CA PRO A 82 7.57 2.70 9.41
C PRO A 82 7.85 1.33 9.98
N ARG A 83 8.16 1.25 11.27
CA ARG A 83 8.38 -0.05 11.92
C ARG A 83 7.14 -0.94 11.79
N HIS A 84 5.96 -0.35 11.91
CA HIS A 84 4.72 -1.12 11.82
C HIS A 84 4.47 -1.59 10.39
N LEU A 85 4.84 -0.76 9.41
CA LEU A 85 4.76 -1.18 8.01
C LEU A 85 5.70 -2.34 7.74
N GLN A 86 6.91 -2.26 8.28
CA GLN A 86 7.87 -3.34 8.11
C GLN A 86 7.37 -4.63 8.74
N LEU A 87 6.84 -4.56 9.94
CA LEU A 87 6.29 -5.72 10.61
C LEU A 87 5.15 -6.33 9.80
N ALA A 88 4.27 -5.47 9.29
CA ALA A 88 3.13 -5.92 8.48
C ALA A 88 3.59 -6.68 7.25
N VAL A 89 4.56 -6.11 6.52
CA VAL A 89 5.03 -6.70 5.28
C VAL A 89 5.81 -7.98 5.55
N ARG A 90 6.73 -7.96 6.51
CA ARG A 90 7.61 -9.12 6.72
C ARG A 90 6.90 -10.29 7.39
N ASN A 91 5.83 -10.02 8.14
CA ASN A 91 5.07 -11.09 8.78
C ASN A 91 3.98 -11.69 7.89
N ASP A 92 3.70 -11.07 6.76
CA ASP A 92 2.74 -11.61 5.80
C ASP A 92 3.50 -12.30 4.69
N GLU A 93 3.19 -13.56 4.46
CA GLU A 93 3.96 -14.36 3.52
C GLU A 93 3.89 -13.79 2.11
N GLU A 94 2.70 -13.40 1.68
CA GLU A 94 2.53 -12.90 0.31
C GLU A 94 3.13 -11.51 0.13
N LEU A 95 2.92 -10.63 1.09
CA LEU A 95 3.49 -9.29 1.01
C LEU A 95 5.01 -9.34 1.09
N ASN A 96 5.54 -10.20 1.95
CA ASN A 96 6.97 -10.34 2.05
C ASN A 96 7.58 -10.84 0.75
N LYS A 97 6.89 -11.72 0.07
CA LYS A 97 7.36 -12.23 -1.21
C LYS A 97 7.30 -11.12 -2.27
N LEU A 98 6.19 -10.38 -2.29
CA LEU A 98 6.02 -9.29 -3.26
C LEU A 98 7.08 -8.21 -3.07
N LEU A 99 7.38 -7.87 -1.83
CA LEU A 99 8.29 -6.79 -1.49
C LEU A 99 9.62 -7.30 -0.95
N GLY A 100 10.03 -8.49 -1.40
CA GLY A 100 11.22 -9.15 -0.85
C GLY A 100 12.50 -8.38 -1.01
N GLY A 101 12.63 -7.60 -2.10
CA GLY A 101 13.82 -6.81 -2.32
C GLY A 101 13.73 -5.38 -1.86
N VAL A 102 12.66 -5.03 -1.14
CA VAL A 102 12.40 -3.65 -0.76
C VAL A 102 12.88 -3.39 0.66
N THR A 103 13.54 -2.25 0.85
CA THR A 103 13.97 -1.78 2.16
C THR A 103 13.08 -0.62 2.59
N ILE A 104 12.57 -0.71 3.80
CA ILE A 104 11.74 0.35 4.38
C ILE A 104 12.61 1.12 5.37
N ALA A 105 12.86 2.39 5.06
CA ALA A 105 13.67 3.24 5.93
C ALA A 105 13.03 3.33 7.30
N GLN A 106 13.82 3.19 8.36
CA GLN A 106 13.36 3.21 9.74
C GLN A 106 12.47 2.01 10.10
N GLY A 107 12.43 0.99 9.21
CA GLY A 107 11.59 -0.18 9.44
C GLY A 107 12.20 -1.21 10.35
N GLY A 108 13.53 -1.25 10.43
CA GLY A 108 14.22 -2.23 11.25
C GLY A 108 14.11 -3.64 10.67
N VAL A 109 14.35 -4.60 11.53
CA VAL A 109 14.27 -6.00 11.16
C VAL A 109 13.32 -6.71 12.11
N LEU A 110 12.84 -7.87 11.69
CA LEU A 110 11.94 -8.66 12.55
C LEU A 110 12.72 -9.20 13.74
N PRO A 111 12.07 -9.35 14.89
CA PRO A 111 12.66 -10.09 15.99
C PRO A 111 12.98 -11.49 15.51
N ASN A 112 14.24 -11.88 15.65
CA ASN A 112 14.66 -13.18 15.18
C ASN A 112 15.92 -13.59 15.92
N ILE A 113 15.90 -14.76 16.50
CA ILE A 113 17.05 -15.31 17.21
C ILE A 113 17.53 -16.50 16.42
N GLN A 114 18.83 -16.49 16.06
CA GLN A 114 19.41 -17.63 15.36
C GLN A 114 19.25 -18.88 16.21
N ALA A 115 18.91 -19.98 15.56
CA ALA A 115 18.70 -21.21 16.29
C ALA A 115 19.92 -21.61 17.13
N VAL A 116 21.11 -21.31 16.63
CA VAL A 116 22.34 -21.65 17.33
C VAL A 116 22.52 -20.84 18.59
N LEU A 117 21.87 -19.66 18.69
CA LEU A 117 21.97 -18.79 19.85
C LEU A 117 20.87 -19.03 20.87
N LEU A 118 19.90 -19.87 20.54
CA LEU A 118 18.83 -20.17 21.49
C LEU A 118 19.35 -21.09 22.56
N PRO A 119 18.83 -20.98 23.80
CA PRO A 119 19.21 -21.94 24.82
C PRO A 119 18.87 -23.35 24.40
N LYS A 120 19.74 -24.26 24.73
CA LYS A 120 19.48 -25.65 24.40
C LYS A 120 18.26 -26.09 25.19
N LYS A 121 17.33 -26.73 24.48
CA LYS A 121 16.11 -27.16 25.13
C LYS A 121 16.45 -28.30 26.09
N THR A 122 16.11 -28.12 27.34
CA THR A 122 16.29 -29.18 28.31
C THR A 122 15.26 -30.25 28.04
N GLU A 123 15.74 -31.45 27.93
CA GLU A 123 14.85 -32.57 27.70
C GLU A 123 14.01 -32.80 28.94
N LYS A 124 12.72 -32.69 28.82
CA LYS A 124 11.86 -32.92 29.95
C LYS A 124 11.55 -34.38 30.08
N PRO A 125 11.51 -34.87 31.29
CA PRO A 125 11.06 -36.26 31.47
C PRO A 125 9.66 -36.40 30.91
N PRO A 126 9.33 -37.54 30.33
CA PRO A 126 7.98 -37.72 29.81
C PRO A 126 6.98 -37.54 30.92
N LYS A 127 5.89 -36.85 30.61
CA LYS A 127 4.85 -36.72 31.58
C LYS A 127 4.10 -38.02 31.74
N LYS A 128 3.79 -38.35 32.96
CA LYS A 128 3.06 -39.55 33.24
C LYS A 128 1.60 -39.36 33.33
#